data_9fa7621352b6d6e45be153158713041c
#
_entry.id   9fa7621352b6d6e45be153158713041c
#
_cell.length_a   1.000
_cell.length_b   1.000
_cell.length_c   1.000
_cell.angle_alpha   90.00
_cell.angle_beta   90.00
_cell.angle_gamma   90.00
#
_symmetry.space_group_name_H-M   'P 1'
#
loop_
_entity.id
_entity.type
_entity.pdbx_description
1 polymer ?
#
loop_
_entity_poly.entity_id
_entity_poly.type
_entity_poly.pdbx_seq_one_letter_code
_entity_poly.pdbx_strand_id
1 'polypeptide(L)'
;MSLATVTLLSLSSNAVFAKENVCIFDLLGKAGESYKLMEEWALESKSWGADVNLVAYQNEEQVAKDFKTEKCDGAAMTTMRSREYNRFGGSIDALGGVPSNDIAKKAIYYAMDKRNAKRLVSEKNGIKYELVGITPIGIAYIFVRDRALNTLEKGKGKRFAYLQ
;
A
#
# COMPACT_ATOMS: atom_id res chain seq x y z
N MET A 1 57.76 -36.79 2.36
CA MET A 1 56.28 -36.78 2.34
C MET A 1 55.83 -35.55 3.10
N SER A 2 55.37 -34.53 2.36
CA SER A 2 54.98 -33.23 2.92
C SER A 2 53.47 -33.15 2.94
N LEU A 3 52.88 -33.10 4.13
CA LEU A 3 51.42 -32.91 4.30
C LEU A 3 51.10 -31.41 4.14
N ALA A 4 50.37 -31.07 3.10
CA ALA A 4 49.80 -29.74 2.95
C ALA A 4 48.46 -29.68 3.69
N THR A 5 48.40 -28.89 4.73
CA THR A 5 47.18 -28.61 5.52
C THR A 5 46.38 -27.55 4.77
N VAL A 6 45.22 -27.94 4.17
CA VAL A 6 44.28 -27.01 3.54
C VAL A 6 43.37 -26.45 4.63
N THR A 7 43.54 -25.20 4.97
CA THR A 7 42.68 -24.47 5.91
C THR A 7 41.47 -23.94 5.11
N LEU A 8 40.27 -24.54 5.30
CA LEU A 8 39.02 -23.99 4.78
C LEU A 8 38.63 -22.76 5.63
N LEU A 9 38.76 -21.58 5.05
CA LEU A 9 38.14 -20.37 5.57
C LEU A 9 36.64 -20.44 5.24
N SER A 10 35.82 -20.71 6.24
CA SER A 10 34.37 -20.53 6.16
C SER A 10 34.04 -19.02 6.18
N LEU A 11 33.76 -18.44 5.01
CA LEU A 11 33.16 -17.13 4.88
C LEU A 11 31.71 -17.23 5.35
N SER A 12 31.45 -16.90 6.62
CA SER A 12 30.12 -16.61 7.11
C SER A 12 29.67 -15.27 6.51
N SER A 13 28.94 -15.32 5.41
CA SER A 13 28.24 -14.17 4.86
C SER A 13 27.13 -13.77 5.85
N ASN A 14 27.40 -12.77 6.69
CA ASN A 14 26.35 -12.04 7.37
C ASN A 14 25.52 -11.33 6.28
N ALA A 15 24.36 -11.85 5.96
CA ALA A 15 23.39 -11.12 5.13
C ALA A 15 22.98 -9.86 5.93
N VAL A 16 23.60 -8.74 5.59
CA VAL A 16 23.11 -7.43 6.03
C VAL A 16 21.82 -7.21 5.25
N PHE A 17 20.68 -7.40 5.89
CA PHE A 17 19.40 -6.99 5.30
C PHE A 17 19.44 -5.47 5.16
N ALA A 18 19.34 -4.99 3.92
CA ALA A 18 19.18 -3.57 3.67
C ALA A 18 17.88 -3.11 4.36
N LYS A 19 17.93 -1.92 4.94
CA LYS A 19 16.76 -1.33 5.59
C LYS A 19 15.83 -0.79 4.51
N GLU A 20 14.67 -1.42 4.35
CA GLU A 20 13.68 -1.06 3.33
C GLU A 20 12.91 0.20 3.74
N ASN A 21 12.80 1.17 2.84
CA ASN A 21 12.03 2.40 3.06
C ASN A 21 10.58 2.20 2.62
N VAL A 22 9.64 2.30 3.55
CA VAL A 22 8.21 2.25 3.26
C VAL A 22 7.60 3.63 3.46
N CYS A 23 7.14 4.23 2.37
CA CYS A 23 6.53 5.55 2.34
C CYS A 23 5.03 5.45 2.60
N ILE A 24 4.53 6.21 3.58
CA ILE A 24 3.17 6.09 4.07
C ILE A 24 2.45 7.42 3.92
N PHE A 25 1.36 7.40 3.15
CA PHE A 25 0.44 8.52 3.11
C PHE A 25 -0.50 8.48 4.30
N ASP A 26 -0.51 9.58 5.04
CA ASP A 26 -1.50 9.87 6.06
C ASP A 26 -1.66 11.39 6.19
N LEU A 27 -2.88 11.91 6.14
CA LEU A 27 -3.17 13.34 6.22
C LEU A 27 -2.63 14.01 7.49
N LEU A 28 -2.56 13.24 8.58
CA LEU A 28 -2.01 13.69 9.86
C LEU A 28 -0.52 13.30 10.04
N GLY A 29 0.11 12.76 8.99
CA GLY A 29 1.48 12.29 9.04
C GLY A 29 1.66 11.21 10.12
N LYS A 30 2.68 11.32 10.94
CA LYS A 30 2.96 10.35 12.02
C LYS A 30 1.88 10.28 13.11
N ALA A 31 1.02 11.28 13.23
CA ALA A 31 -0.08 11.28 14.19
C ALA A 31 -1.32 10.54 13.69
N GLY A 32 -1.36 10.17 12.40
CA GLY A 32 -2.50 9.54 11.78
C GLY A 32 -2.62 8.05 12.06
N GLU A 33 -3.83 7.52 11.89
CA GLU A 33 -4.13 6.11 12.16
C GLU A 33 -3.43 5.16 11.19
N SER A 34 -3.35 5.53 9.91
CA SER A 34 -2.66 4.73 8.91
C SER A 34 -1.18 4.58 9.23
N TYR A 35 -0.54 5.66 9.65
CA TYR A 35 0.87 5.60 10.03
C TYR A 35 1.09 4.74 11.28
N LYS A 36 0.25 4.87 12.31
CA LYS A 36 0.33 4.06 13.53
C LYS A 36 0.14 2.57 13.26
N LEU A 37 -0.82 2.23 12.40
CA LEU A 37 -1.02 0.84 11.96
C LEU A 37 0.26 0.28 11.29
N MET A 38 0.92 1.09 10.48
CA MET A 38 2.17 0.69 9.85
C MET A 38 3.35 0.61 10.83
N GLU A 39 3.35 1.39 11.92
CA GLU A 39 4.33 1.23 13.00
C GLU A 39 4.17 -0.13 13.69
N GLU A 40 2.94 -0.56 13.99
CA GLU A 40 2.67 -1.89 14.54
C GLU A 40 3.13 -2.99 13.59
N TRP A 41 2.80 -2.87 12.31
CA TRP A 41 3.28 -3.80 11.28
C TRP A 41 4.80 -3.85 11.19
N ALA A 42 5.50 -2.70 11.23
CA ALA A 42 6.95 -2.63 11.19
C ALA A 42 7.61 -3.26 12.42
N LEU A 43 6.98 -3.19 13.59
CA LEU A 43 7.45 -3.88 14.78
C LEU A 43 7.31 -5.40 14.63
N GLU A 44 6.17 -5.86 14.11
CA GLU A 44 5.91 -7.27 13.90
C GLU A 44 6.83 -7.86 12.82
N SER A 45 7.12 -7.12 11.76
CA SER A 45 7.98 -7.55 10.65
C SER A 45 9.41 -7.89 11.09
N LYS A 46 9.91 -7.27 12.16
CA LYS A 46 11.21 -7.60 12.75
C LYS A 46 11.30 -9.05 13.23
N SER A 47 10.17 -9.62 13.69
CA SER A 47 10.12 -11.02 14.10
C SER A 47 10.35 -12.00 12.93
N TRP A 48 10.13 -11.52 11.70
CA TRP A 48 10.34 -12.28 10.45
C TRP A 48 11.67 -11.92 9.78
N GLY A 49 12.49 -11.08 10.43
CA GLY A 49 13.80 -10.67 9.92
C GLY A 49 13.77 -9.48 8.96
N ALA A 50 12.64 -8.80 8.78
CA ALA A 50 12.55 -7.58 7.99
C ALA A 50 12.85 -6.33 8.85
N ASP A 51 13.72 -5.44 8.37
CA ASP A 51 13.97 -4.14 8.99
C ASP A 51 13.46 -3.01 8.09
N VAL A 52 12.30 -2.47 8.44
CA VAL A 52 11.63 -1.41 7.67
C VAL A 52 11.79 -0.05 8.31
N ASN A 53 12.05 0.95 7.48
CA ASN A 53 12.07 2.36 7.86
C ASN A 53 10.80 3.03 7.32
N LEU A 54 9.94 3.53 8.22
CA LEU A 54 8.70 4.19 7.84
C LEU A 54 8.92 5.69 7.61
N VAL A 55 8.52 6.16 6.44
CA VAL A 55 8.59 7.58 6.06
C VAL A 55 7.18 8.14 5.89
N ALA A 56 6.80 9.08 6.76
CA ALA A 56 5.48 9.68 6.74
C ALA A 56 5.37 10.81 5.70
N TYR A 57 4.29 10.82 4.97
CA TYR A 57 3.93 11.86 4.00
C TYR A 57 2.50 12.33 4.24
N GLN A 58 2.29 13.65 4.19
CA GLN A 58 0.96 14.27 4.20
C GLN A 58 0.43 14.57 2.79
N ASN A 59 1.26 14.37 1.78
CA ASN A 59 0.91 14.54 0.38
C ASN A 59 1.06 13.21 -0.36
N GLU A 60 -0.06 12.68 -0.84
CA GLU A 60 -0.09 11.38 -1.52
C GLU A 60 0.60 11.40 -2.89
N GLU A 61 0.55 12.52 -3.59
CA GLU A 61 1.25 12.67 -4.87
C GLU A 61 2.75 12.52 -4.70
N GLN A 62 3.30 13.07 -3.59
CA GLN A 62 4.71 12.92 -3.28
C GLN A 62 5.08 11.46 -2.98
N VAL A 63 4.22 10.70 -2.25
CA VAL A 63 4.41 9.25 -2.04
C VAL A 63 4.47 8.53 -3.38
N ALA A 64 3.49 8.77 -4.25
CA ALA A 64 3.44 8.12 -5.56
C ALA A 64 4.67 8.45 -6.42
N LYS A 65 5.13 9.71 -6.38
CA LYS A 65 6.34 10.15 -7.08
C LYS A 65 7.60 9.47 -6.55
N ASP A 66 7.77 9.44 -5.22
CA ASP A 66 8.97 8.88 -4.60
C ASP A 66 8.99 7.34 -4.73
N PHE A 67 7.84 6.68 -4.68
CA PHE A 67 7.73 5.26 -5.00
C PHE A 67 8.08 4.96 -6.47
N LYS A 68 7.60 5.77 -7.40
CA LYS A 68 7.90 5.63 -8.83
C LYS A 68 9.38 5.85 -9.17
N THR A 69 10.07 6.66 -8.37
CA THR A 69 11.51 6.94 -8.54
C THR A 69 12.41 6.10 -7.65
N GLU A 70 11.86 4.99 -7.10
CA GLU A 70 12.59 4.00 -6.30
C GLU A 70 13.25 4.58 -5.03
N LYS A 71 12.76 5.70 -4.52
CA LYS A 71 13.16 6.22 -3.22
C LYS A 71 12.50 5.47 -2.06
N CYS A 72 11.38 4.81 -2.36
CA CYS A 72 10.63 3.97 -1.45
C CYS A 72 10.58 2.56 -2.04
N ASP A 73 10.95 1.57 -1.26
CA ASP A 73 10.89 0.15 -1.62
C ASP A 73 9.45 -0.37 -1.51
N GLY A 74 8.66 0.26 -0.63
CA GLY A 74 7.23 0.03 -0.48
C GLY A 74 6.47 1.34 -0.29
N ALA A 75 5.16 1.33 -0.60
CA ALA A 75 4.32 2.50 -0.41
C ALA A 75 2.92 2.13 0.06
N ALA A 76 2.43 2.78 1.12
CA ALA A 76 1.04 2.77 1.55
C ALA A 76 0.35 4.02 1.02
N MET A 77 -0.58 3.83 0.08
CA MET A 77 -1.33 4.89 -0.58
C MET A 77 -2.76 4.43 -0.87
N THR A 78 -3.65 5.34 -1.24
CA THR A 78 -5.03 4.97 -1.57
C THR A 78 -5.09 4.05 -2.79
N THR A 79 -6.16 3.25 -2.86
CA THR A 79 -6.43 2.39 -4.02
C THR A 79 -6.61 3.20 -5.30
N MET A 80 -7.00 4.46 -5.22
CA MET A 80 -7.07 5.37 -6.37
C MET A 80 -5.69 5.59 -7.01
N ARG A 81 -4.63 5.74 -6.22
CA ARG A 81 -3.25 5.90 -6.71
C ARG A 81 -2.62 4.54 -7.04
N SER A 82 -2.79 3.55 -6.18
CA SER A 82 -2.17 2.22 -6.37
C SER A 82 -2.73 1.45 -7.58
N ARG A 83 -3.92 1.80 -8.11
CA ARG A 83 -4.45 1.17 -9.34
C ARG A 83 -3.55 1.37 -10.57
N GLU A 84 -2.67 2.35 -10.54
CA GLU A 84 -1.64 2.52 -11.57
C GLU A 84 -0.69 1.32 -11.63
N TYR A 85 -0.45 0.70 -10.48
CA TYR A 85 0.42 -0.46 -10.28
C TYR A 85 -0.37 -1.77 -10.31
N ASN A 86 -1.52 -1.82 -9.63
CA ASN A 86 -2.36 -3.02 -9.57
C ASN A 86 -3.84 -2.69 -9.71
N ARG A 87 -4.41 -2.97 -10.91
CA ARG A 87 -5.82 -2.70 -11.22
C ARG A 87 -6.78 -3.59 -10.47
N PHE A 88 -6.36 -4.81 -10.12
CA PHE A 88 -7.22 -5.73 -9.39
C PHE A 88 -7.49 -5.23 -7.97
N GLY A 89 -6.45 -4.80 -7.24
CA GLY A 89 -6.61 -4.16 -5.93
C GLY A 89 -7.47 -2.88 -6.02
N GLY A 90 -7.23 -2.06 -7.04
CA GLY A 90 -8.01 -0.84 -7.26
C GLY A 90 -9.49 -1.06 -7.61
N SER A 91 -9.92 -2.28 -7.96
CA SER A 91 -11.34 -2.57 -8.24
C SER A 91 -12.22 -2.58 -6.98
N ILE A 92 -11.63 -2.76 -5.80
CA ILE A 92 -12.38 -2.75 -4.53
C ILE A 92 -12.96 -1.36 -4.24
N ASP A 93 -12.31 -0.32 -4.75
CA ASP A 93 -12.67 1.09 -4.54
C ASP A 93 -13.69 1.61 -5.58
N ALA A 94 -14.39 0.73 -6.27
CA ALA A 94 -15.44 1.12 -7.20
C ALA A 94 -16.60 1.79 -6.45
N LEU A 95 -17.07 2.93 -6.97
CA LEU A 95 -18.20 3.68 -6.42
C LEU A 95 -19.40 2.76 -6.22
N GLY A 96 -19.92 2.69 -4.98
CA GLY A 96 -21.04 1.84 -4.61
C GLY A 96 -20.73 0.34 -4.51
N GLY A 97 -19.49 -0.07 -4.80
CA GLY A 97 -19.07 -1.49 -4.72
C GLY A 97 -18.95 -2.00 -3.28
N VAL A 98 -18.63 -1.11 -2.35
CA VAL A 98 -18.40 -1.47 -0.94
C VAL A 98 -19.23 -0.55 -0.02
N PRO A 99 -20.52 -0.87 0.21
CA PRO A 99 -21.43 0.01 0.94
C PRO A 99 -21.30 -0.06 2.47
N SER A 100 -20.49 -0.98 3.01
CA SER A 100 -20.31 -1.14 4.45
C SER A 100 -18.94 -1.74 4.81
N ASN A 101 -18.51 -1.57 6.06
CA ASN A 101 -17.26 -2.16 6.56
C ASN A 101 -17.26 -3.69 6.50
N ASP A 102 -18.39 -4.35 6.70
CA ASP A 102 -18.48 -5.81 6.60
C ASP A 102 -18.30 -6.30 5.17
N ILE A 103 -18.84 -5.57 4.19
CA ILE A 103 -18.59 -5.85 2.77
C ILE A 103 -17.14 -5.56 2.42
N ALA A 104 -16.56 -4.46 2.95
CA ALA A 104 -15.14 -4.14 2.78
C ALA A 104 -14.26 -5.29 3.23
N LYS A 105 -14.45 -5.79 4.46
CA LYS A 105 -13.70 -6.93 5.00
C LYS A 105 -13.80 -8.14 4.10
N LYS A 106 -15.01 -8.53 3.70
CA LYS A 106 -15.21 -9.67 2.79
C LYS A 106 -14.51 -9.50 1.45
N ALA A 107 -14.60 -8.32 0.86
CA ALA A 107 -13.94 -7.99 -0.41
C ALA A 107 -12.40 -8.06 -0.28
N ILE A 108 -11.85 -7.53 0.82
CA ILE A 108 -10.41 -7.57 1.11
C ILE A 108 -9.94 -9.02 1.33
N TYR A 109 -10.64 -9.81 2.15
CA TYR A 109 -10.30 -11.23 2.34
C TYR A 109 -10.35 -12.00 1.04
N TYR A 110 -11.35 -11.74 0.19
CA TYR A 110 -11.41 -12.37 -1.13
C TYR A 110 -10.25 -11.94 -2.02
N ALA A 111 -9.93 -10.64 -2.07
CA ALA A 111 -8.85 -10.13 -2.91
C ALA A 111 -7.47 -10.67 -2.47
N MET A 112 -7.22 -10.74 -1.17
CA MET A 112 -5.96 -11.21 -0.59
C MET A 112 -5.87 -12.75 -0.45
N ASP A 113 -6.89 -13.48 -0.89
CA ASP A 113 -6.87 -14.95 -0.88
C ASP A 113 -5.76 -15.51 -1.77
N LYS A 114 -5.09 -16.58 -1.31
CA LYS A 114 -4.00 -17.26 -2.04
C LYS A 114 -4.36 -17.63 -3.48
N ARG A 115 -5.63 -17.89 -3.76
CA ARG A 115 -6.13 -18.17 -5.13
C ARG A 115 -5.97 -16.98 -6.07
N ASN A 116 -5.90 -15.78 -5.54
CA ASN A 116 -5.72 -14.53 -6.30
C ASN A 116 -4.26 -14.06 -6.34
N ALA A 117 -3.30 -14.77 -5.76
CA ALA A 117 -1.90 -14.34 -5.64
C ALA A 117 -1.31 -13.82 -6.96
N LYS A 118 -1.59 -14.51 -8.08
CA LYS A 118 -1.13 -14.06 -9.41
C LYS A 118 -1.73 -12.72 -9.86
N ARG A 119 -2.89 -12.32 -9.32
CA ARG A 119 -3.56 -11.05 -9.64
C ARG A 119 -3.03 -9.89 -8.79
N LEU A 120 -2.39 -10.21 -7.67
CA LEU A 120 -1.76 -9.22 -6.78
C LEU A 120 -0.39 -8.77 -7.29
N VAL A 121 0.22 -9.53 -8.21
CA VAL A 121 1.47 -9.17 -8.86
C VAL A 121 1.19 -8.55 -10.22
N SER A 122 1.88 -7.48 -10.54
CA SER A 122 1.84 -6.81 -11.84
C SER A 122 3.26 -6.47 -12.28
N GLU A 123 3.43 -6.22 -13.57
CA GLU A 123 4.68 -5.75 -14.13
C GLU A 123 4.44 -4.49 -14.96
N LYS A 124 5.26 -3.48 -14.77
CA LYS A 124 5.20 -2.23 -15.49
C LYS A 124 6.62 -1.71 -15.72
N ASN A 125 6.97 -1.47 -16.97
CA ASN A 125 8.31 -1.00 -17.38
C ASN A 125 9.47 -1.88 -16.87
N GLY A 126 9.27 -3.21 -16.82
CA GLY A 126 10.27 -4.16 -16.33
C GLY A 126 10.37 -4.27 -14.80
N ILE A 127 9.61 -3.46 -14.06
CA ILE A 127 9.55 -3.50 -12.59
C ILE A 127 8.33 -4.31 -12.17
N LYS A 128 8.53 -5.27 -11.25
CA LYS A 128 7.46 -6.03 -10.63
C LYS A 128 6.96 -5.33 -9.38
N TYR A 129 5.64 -5.20 -9.29
CA TYR A 129 4.94 -4.66 -8.13
C TYR A 129 4.05 -5.72 -7.53
N GLU A 130 4.05 -5.81 -6.22
CA GLU A 130 3.18 -6.73 -5.48
C GLU A 130 2.29 -5.94 -4.52
N LEU A 131 0.98 -6.20 -4.57
CA LEU A 131 0.02 -5.70 -3.60
C LEU A 131 0.02 -6.62 -2.39
N VAL A 132 0.67 -6.20 -1.32
CA VAL A 132 0.90 -7.03 -0.12
C VAL A 132 -0.18 -6.87 0.95
N GLY A 133 -1.00 -5.84 0.87
CA GLY A 133 -2.07 -5.61 1.85
C GLY A 133 -3.07 -4.56 1.40
N ILE A 134 -4.28 -4.63 1.94
CA ILE A 134 -5.34 -3.64 1.77
C ILE A 134 -6.00 -3.43 3.12
N THR A 135 -6.18 -2.17 3.51
CA THR A 135 -6.94 -1.82 4.73
C THR A 135 -8.03 -0.82 4.42
N PRO A 136 -9.24 -0.95 4.98
CA PRO A 136 -10.28 0.05 4.84
C PRO A 136 -9.98 1.23 5.78
N ILE A 137 -10.00 2.46 5.25
CA ILE A 137 -9.82 3.68 6.03
C ILE A 137 -11.13 4.42 6.28
N GLY A 138 -12.25 3.89 5.80
CA GLY A 138 -13.58 4.45 6.00
C GLY A 138 -14.42 4.47 4.72
N ILE A 139 -15.59 5.08 4.81
CA ILE A 139 -16.54 5.24 3.71
C ILE A 139 -16.42 6.67 3.18
N ALA A 140 -16.26 6.82 1.87
CA ALA A 140 -16.24 8.12 1.22
C ALA A 140 -17.66 8.70 1.14
N TYR A 141 -17.81 9.95 1.52
CA TYR A 141 -19.05 10.70 1.43
C TYR A 141 -18.89 11.88 0.45
N ILE A 142 -19.97 12.12 -0.30
CA ILE A 142 -20.04 13.29 -1.17
C ILE A 142 -20.76 14.40 -0.41
N PHE A 143 -20.07 15.51 -0.19
CA PHE A 143 -20.64 16.71 0.43
C PHE A 143 -21.07 17.68 -0.66
N VAL A 144 -22.27 18.23 -0.55
CA VAL A 144 -22.81 19.23 -1.48
C VAL A 144 -23.19 20.50 -0.72
N ARG A 145 -22.96 21.67 -1.33
CA ARG A 145 -23.36 22.96 -0.72
C ARG A 145 -24.87 23.14 -0.75
N ASP A 146 -25.51 22.70 -1.85
CA ASP A 146 -26.96 22.82 -2.05
C ASP A 146 -27.63 21.52 -1.62
N ARG A 147 -28.46 21.61 -0.58
CA ARG A 147 -29.26 20.46 -0.10
C ARG A 147 -30.21 19.88 -1.14
N ALA A 148 -30.57 20.67 -2.17
CA ALA A 148 -31.37 20.18 -3.28
C ALA A 148 -30.66 19.10 -4.10
N LEU A 149 -29.32 19.04 -4.07
CA LEU A 149 -28.47 18.07 -4.78
C LEU A 149 -28.28 16.76 -3.97
N ASN A 150 -29.33 16.25 -3.37
CA ASN A 150 -29.28 15.11 -2.43
C ASN A 150 -29.53 13.74 -3.07
N THR A 151 -29.63 13.66 -4.40
CA THR A 151 -29.75 12.41 -5.15
C THR A 151 -28.80 12.40 -6.34
N LEU A 152 -28.49 11.20 -6.85
CA LEU A 152 -27.63 11.05 -8.03
C LEU A 152 -28.22 11.73 -9.27
N GLU A 153 -29.55 11.67 -9.44
CA GLU A 153 -30.25 12.29 -10.56
C GLU A 153 -30.08 13.82 -10.56
N LYS A 154 -30.22 14.43 -9.39
CA LYS A 154 -30.02 15.88 -9.22
C LYS A 154 -28.57 16.30 -9.36
N GLY A 155 -27.63 15.39 -9.08
CA GLY A 155 -26.20 15.57 -9.27
C GLY A 155 -25.75 15.44 -10.73
N LYS A 156 -26.59 14.92 -11.63
CA LYS A 156 -26.24 14.71 -13.02
C LYS A 156 -25.79 16.01 -13.70
N GLY A 157 -24.62 15.96 -14.35
CA GLY A 157 -24.03 17.12 -15.04
C GLY A 157 -23.35 18.15 -14.11
N LYS A 158 -23.29 17.90 -12.80
CA LYS A 158 -22.52 18.73 -11.86
C LYS A 158 -21.09 18.24 -11.75
N ARG A 159 -20.17 19.19 -11.51
CA ARG A 159 -18.78 18.86 -11.19
C ARG A 159 -18.63 18.73 -9.68
N PHE A 160 -18.03 17.63 -9.27
CA PHE A 160 -17.66 17.38 -7.88
C PHE A 160 -16.15 17.52 -7.74
N ALA A 161 -15.69 18.24 -6.70
CA ALA A 161 -14.30 18.21 -6.28
C ALA A 161 -14.11 17.05 -5.30
N TYR A 162 -12.98 16.38 -5.39
CA TYR A 162 -12.55 15.40 -4.39
C TYR A 162 -11.15 15.76 -3.90
N LEU A 163 -10.81 15.29 -2.72
CA LEU A 163 -9.46 15.44 -2.19
C LEU A 163 -8.49 14.60 -3.04
N GLN A 164 -7.47 15.27 -3.56
CA GLN A 164 -6.33 14.63 -4.22
C GLN A 164 -5.19 14.47 -3.23
#